data_5b804aaba93a8454d828a516ad74ebb4
#
_entry.id   5b804aaba93a8454d828a516ad74ebb4
#
_cell.length_a   1.000
_cell.length_b   1.000
_cell.length_c   1.000
_cell.angle_alpha   90.00
_cell.angle_beta   90.00
_cell.angle_gamma   90.00
#
_symmetry.space_group_name_H-M   'P 1'
#
loop_
_entity.id
_entity.type
_entity.pdbx_description
1 polymer ?
#
loop_
_entity_poly.entity_id
_entity_poly.type
_entity_poly.pdbx_seq_one_letter_code
_entity_poly.pdbx_strand_id
1 'polypeptide(L)'
;MGARAEALAKRIEQGAANLAAYVEKLSDDDWKRPVAAERDGRPVNVIVHHVASVYPIEIQLAQAIGSGTAKSDVTWDVVKNMNSGHATENANVSKADALALLRRNSSEAAAAVRQMTDEQLDTAAPFGLSFDAPVTAQFVIEDHALRHSWHHLARIKETLGK
;
A
#
# COMPACT_ATOMS: atom_id res chain seq x y z
N MET A 1 -8.28 -18.21 -13.19
CA MET A 1 -7.46 -16.98 -12.99
C MET A 1 -7.77 -16.03 -14.13
N GLY A 2 -8.33 -14.86 -13.81
CA GLY A 2 -8.73 -13.87 -14.82
C GLY A 2 -7.51 -13.07 -15.32
N ALA A 3 -7.53 -12.66 -16.60
CA ALA A 3 -6.44 -11.85 -17.17
C ALA A 3 -6.29 -10.49 -16.46
N ARG A 4 -7.41 -9.89 -16.00
CA ARG A 4 -7.40 -8.63 -15.22
C ARG A 4 -6.73 -8.79 -13.86
N ALA A 5 -7.11 -9.83 -13.12
CA ALA A 5 -6.53 -10.14 -11.81
C ALA A 5 -5.01 -10.37 -11.91
N GLU A 6 -4.57 -11.11 -12.94
CA GLU A 6 -3.14 -11.31 -13.19
C GLU A 6 -2.42 -10.00 -13.52
N ALA A 7 -3.03 -9.13 -14.33
CA ALA A 7 -2.43 -7.83 -14.68
C ALA A 7 -2.31 -6.90 -13.45
N LEU A 8 -3.30 -6.89 -12.56
CA LEU A 8 -3.26 -6.14 -11.30
C LEU A 8 -2.17 -6.66 -10.37
N ALA A 9 -2.13 -7.98 -10.18
CA ALA A 9 -1.14 -8.64 -9.33
C ALA A 9 0.30 -8.35 -9.79
N LYS A 10 0.58 -8.45 -11.09
CA LYS A 10 1.90 -8.11 -11.66
C LYS A 10 2.30 -6.67 -11.39
N ARG A 11 1.36 -5.72 -11.46
CA ARG A 11 1.65 -4.30 -11.19
C ARG A 11 1.93 -4.04 -9.70
N ILE A 12 1.27 -4.77 -8.79
CA ILE A 12 1.58 -4.74 -7.35
C ILE A 12 3.01 -5.23 -7.11
N GLU A 13 3.36 -6.40 -7.65
CA GLU A 13 4.70 -6.99 -7.53
C GLU A 13 5.79 -6.05 -8.11
N GLN A 14 5.52 -5.46 -9.28
CA GLN A 14 6.45 -4.53 -9.92
C GLN A 14 6.67 -3.26 -9.07
N GLY A 15 5.60 -2.68 -8.51
CA GLY A 15 5.71 -1.51 -7.64
C GLY A 15 6.54 -1.80 -6.39
N ALA A 16 6.27 -2.93 -5.72
CA ALA A 16 7.02 -3.37 -4.56
C ALA A 16 8.49 -3.68 -4.90
N ALA A 17 8.75 -4.33 -6.03
CA ALA A 17 10.11 -4.63 -6.49
C ALA A 17 10.90 -3.35 -6.80
N ASN A 18 10.28 -2.37 -7.45
CA ASN A 18 10.90 -1.08 -7.73
C ASN A 18 11.26 -0.32 -6.44
N LEU A 19 10.34 -0.31 -5.47
CA LEU A 19 10.58 0.29 -4.16
C LEU A 19 11.72 -0.42 -3.43
N ALA A 20 11.70 -1.76 -3.38
CA ALA A 20 12.74 -2.54 -2.74
C ALA A 20 14.12 -2.30 -3.37
N ALA A 21 14.24 -2.36 -4.69
CA ALA A 21 15.48 -2.15 -5.41
C ALA A 21 16.08 -0.74 -5.22
N TYR A 22 15.22 0.26 -5.03
CA TYR A 22 15.65 1.61 -4.72
C TYR A 22 16.14 1.71 -3.27
N VAL A 23 15.37 1.19 -2.32
CA VAL A 23 15.68 1.21 -0.87
C VAL A 23 16.97 0.46 -0.55
N GLU A 24 17.26 -0.64 -1.22
CA GLU A 24 18.50 -1.41 -1.03
C GLU A 24 19.77 -0.59 -1.24
N LYS A 25 19.70 0.42 -2.10
CA LYS A 25 20.84 1.28 -2.45
C LYS A 25 21.00 2.49 -1.54
N LEU A 26 20.06 2.74 -0.65
CA LEU A 26 20.09 3.89 0.25
C LEU A 26 21.15 3.73 1.34
N SER A 27 21.83 4.83 1.67
CA SER A 27 22.66 4.90 2.85
C SER A 27 21.81 4.87 4.14
N ASP A 28 22.46 4.69 5.29
CA ASP A 28 21.76 4.74 6.59
C ASP A 28 21.22 6.15 6.89
N ASP A 29 21.92 7.19 6.41
CA ASP A 29 21.44 8.57 6.54
C ASP A 29 20.21 8.82 5.68
N ASP A 30 20.19 8.34 4.42
CA ASP A 30 19.02 8.42 3.55
C ASP A 30 17.83 7.64 4.14
N TRP A 31 18.09 6.47 4.75
CA TRP A 31 17.07 5.63 5.37
C TRP A 31 16.31 6.34 6.50
N LYS A 32 16.98 7.23 7.22
CA LYS A 32 16.43 8.00 8.34
C LYS A 32 15.97 9.41 7.95
N ARG A 33 16.13 9.81 6.68
CA ARG A 33 15.81 11.16 6.23
C ARG A 33 14.31 11.42 6.22
N PRO A 34 13.82 12.51 6.83
CA PRO A 34 12.42 12.92 6.71
C PRO A 34 12.03 13.21 5.26
N VAL A 35 10.85 12.75 4.84
CA VAL A 35 10.32 12.97 3.50
C VAL A 35 9.46 14.23 3.52
N ALA A 36 10.00 15.32 2.97
CA ALA A 36 9.36 16.64 2.99
C ALA A 36 8.00 16.69 2.27
N ALA A 37 7.80 15.82 1.27
CA ALA A 37 6.54 15.71 0.56
C ALA A 37 5.41 15.03 1.36
N GLU A 38 5.73 14.36 2.48
CA GLU A 38 4.73 13.81 3.40
C GLU A 38 4.28 14.87 4.39
N ARG A 39 2.96 14.99 4.58
CA ARG A 39 2.38 16.03 5.45
C ARG A 39 2.84 15.95 6.91
N ASP A 40 3.14 14.75 7.37
CA ASP A 40 3.57 14.46 8.74
C ASP A 40 5.10 14.33 8.88
N GLY A 41 5.84 14.53 7.78
CA GLY A 41 7.30 14.51 7.79
C GLY A 41 7.92 13.17 8.17
N ARG A 42 7.18 12.05 7.99
CA ARG A 42 7.70 10.72 8.29
C ARG A 42 8.99 10.43 7.55
N PRO A 43 9.99 9.80 8.19
CA PRO A 43 11.23 9.42 7.53
C PRO A 43 11.05 8.23 6.61
N VAL A 44 12.00 8.04 5.69
CA VAL A 44 11.97 6.98 4.67
C VAL A 44 11.70 5.60 5.28
N ASN A 45 12.37 5.25 6.38
CA ASN A 45 12.20 3.95 7.05
C ASN A 45 10.73 3.70 7.47
N VAL A 46 10.10 4.70 8.07
CA VAL A 46 8.70 4.60 8.52
C VAL A 46 7.76 4.46 7.32
N ILE A 47 8.01 5.23 6.25
CA ILE A 47 7.18 5.17 5.03
C ILE A 47 7.30 3.81 4.35
N VAL A 48 8.50 3.28 4.18
CA VAL A 48 8.70 1.97 3.54
C VAL A 48 8.05 0.85 4.35
N HIS A 49 8.20 0.88 5.68
CA HIS A 49 7.54 -0.08 6.55
C HIS A 49 6.01 0.08 6.53
N HIS A 50 5.51 1.31 6.47
CA HIS A 50 4.07 1.57 6.30
C HIS A 50 3.55 0.93 5.01
N VAL A 51 4.16 1.20 3.85
CA VAL A 51 3.77 0.57 2.57
C VAL A 51 3.76 -0.95 2.69
N ALA A 52 4.77 -1.52 3.32
CA ALA A 52 4.87 -2.97 3.51
C ALA A 52 3.74 -3.54 4.40
N SER A 53 3.39 -2.82 5.46
CA SER A 53 2.44 -3.29 6.49
C SER A 53 0.97 -3.19 6.07
N VAL A 54 0.61 -2.26 5.15
CA VAL A 54 -0.79 -2.02 4.79
C VAL A 54 -1.32 -2.95 3.69
N TYR A 55 -0.49 -3.65 2.93
CA TYR A 55 -0.93 -4.57 1.88
C TYR A 55 -2.03 -5.54 2.33
N PRO A 56 -1.92 -6.25 3.46
CA PRO A 56 -2.98 -7.15 3.90
C PRO A 56 -4.30 -6.44 4.16
N ILE A 57 -4.25 -5.24 4.73
CA ILE A 57 -5.44 -4.43 5.04
C ILE A 57 -6.12 -4.00 3.73
N GLU A 58 -5.36 -3.49 2.78
CA GLU A 58 -5.87 -3.01 1.50
C GLU A 58 -6.52 -4.12 0.67
N ILE A 59 -5.92 -5.32 0.69
CA ILE A 59 -6.49 -6.48 0.02
C ILE A 59 -7.76 -6.98 0.72
N GLN A 60 -7.80 -7.00 2.04
CA GLN A 60 -9.02 -7.33 2.78
C GLN A 60 -10.17 -6.36 2.48
N LEU A 61 -9.87 -5.07 2.36
CA LEU A 61 -10.86 -4.06 1.95
C LEU A 61 -11.38 -4.34 0.54
N ALA A 62 -10.48 -4.59 -0.41
CA ALA A 62 -10.87 -4.92 -1.78
C ALA A 62 -11.72 -6.19 -1.86
N GLN A 63 -11.37 -7.24 -1.11
CA GLN A 63 -12.14 -8.48 -1.04
C GLN A 63 -13.52 -8.27 -0.42
N ALA A 64 -13.63 -7.45 0.63
CA ALA A 64 -14.92 -7.09 1.24
C ALA A 64 -15.82 -6.37 0.23
N ILE A 65 -15.30 -5.35 -0.47
CA ILE A 65 -16.03 -4.66 -1.54
C ILE A 65 -16.41 -5.65 -2.65
N GLY A 66 -15.49 -6.53 -3.06
CA GLY A 66 -15.74 -7.55 -4.08
C GLY A 66 -16.78 -8.60 -3.68
N SER A 67 -17.09 -8.74 -2.41
CA SER A 67 -18.22 -9.54 -1.90
C SER A 67 -19.51 -8.73 -1.70
N GLY A 68 -19.53 -7.46 -2.08
CA GLY A 68 -20.67 -6.56 -1.88
C GLY A 68 -20.79 -5.99 -0.45
N THR A 69 -19.77 -6.18 0.39
CA THR A 69 -19.79 -5.70 1.78
C THR A 69 -19.32 -4.26 1.85
N ALA A 70 -20.19 -3.37 2.34
CA ALA A 70 -19.84 -1.96 2.59
C ALA A 70 -18.72 -1.84 3.63
N LYS A 71 -17.82 -0.87 3.41
CA LYS A 71 -16.72 -0.51 4.31
C LYS A 71 -16.77 0.96 4.68
N SER A 72 -17.94 1.42 5.12
CA SER A 72 -18.21 2.81 5.55
C SER A 72 -17.48 3.18 6.85
N ASP A 73 -17.11 2.20 7.65
CA ASP A 73 -16.36 2.34 8.90
C ASP A 73 -14.89 2.73 8.69
N VAL A 74 -14.35 2.53 7.50
CA VAL A 74 -12.98 2.92 7.14
C VAL A 74 -12.96 4.36 6.67
N THR A 75 -12.72 5.28 7.61
CA THR A 75 -12.69 6.72 7.35
C THR A 75 -11.27 7.28 7.34
N TRP A 76 -11.10 8.51 6.81
CA TRP A 76 -9.80 9.21 6.84
C TRP A 76 -9.28 9.44 8.26
N ASP A 77 -10.17 9.63 9.25
CA ASP A 77 -9.76 9.76 10.66
C ASP A 77 -9.22 8.44 11.21
N VAL A 78 -9.85 7.31 10.87
CA VAL A 78 -9.35 5.97 11.23
C VAL A 78 -7.96 5.74 10.62
N VAL A 79 -7.79 6.04 9.33
CA VAL A 79 -6.50 5.90 8.64
C VAL A 79 -5.44 6.81 9.24
N LYS A 80 -5.77 8.06 9.54
CA LYS A 80 -4.85 9.02 10.19
C LYS A 80 -4.35 8.50 11.54
N ASN A 81 -5.27 8.01 12.38
CA ASN A 81 -4.91 7.47 13.70
C ASN A 81 -4.04 6.21 13.59
N MET A 82 -4.38 5.31 12.67
CA MET A 82 -3.60 4.11 12.38
C MET A 82 -2.18 4.49 11.93
N ASN A 83 -2.04 5.44 11.00
CA ASN A 83 -0.75 5.89 10.50
C ASN A 83 0.11 6.57 11.58
N SER A 84 -0.51 7.34 12.49
CA SER A 84 0.19 7.97 13.61
C SER A 84 0.71 6.93 14.60
N GLY A 85 -0.10 5.95 14.97
CA GLY A 85 0.32 4.82 15.81
C GLY A 85 1.46 4.03 15.18
N HIS A 86 1.30 3.66 13.90
CA HIS A 86 2.32 2.95 13.13
C HIS A 86 3.67 3.71 13.11
N ALA A 87 3.64 5.02 12.89
CA ALA A 87 4.86 5.84 12.84
C ALA A 87 5.60 5.84 14.18
N THR A 88 4.88 5.88 15.29
CA THR A 88 5.46 5.83 16.64
C THR A 88 6.08 4.45 16.93
N GLU A 89 5.35 3.39 16.63
CA GLU A 89 5.78 2.01 16.91
C GLU A 89 6.98 1.58 16.06
N ASN A 90 7.09 2.10 14.83
CA ASN A 90 8.09 1.69 13.85
C ASN A 90 9.16 2.75 13.56
N ALA A 91 9.35 3.71 14.47
CA ALA A 91 10.30 4.81 14.30
C ALA A 91 11.74 4.34 14.03
N ASN A 92 12.13 3.19 14.56
CA ASN A 92 13.48 2.63 14.47
C ASN A 92 13.57 1.33 13.66
N VAL A 93 12.60 1.07 12.77
CA VAL A 93 12.60 -0.16 11.97
C VAL A 93 13.88 -0.28 11.13
N SER A 94 14.46 -1.47 11.08
CA SER A 94 15.63 -1.75 10.25
C SER A 94 15.26 -1.84 8.78
N LYS A 95 16.21 -1.52 7.90
CA LYS A 95 16.04 -1.67 6.45
C LYS A 95 15.76 -3.13 6.06
N ALA A 96 16.46 -4.06 6.71
CA ALA A 96 16.31 -5.50 6.45
C ALA A 96 14.88 -5.97 6.80
N ASP A 97 14.34 -5.59 7.96
CA ASP A 97 13.00 -5.99 8.38
C ASP A 97 11.92 -5.37 7.48
N ALA A 98 12.06 -4.08 7.14
CA ALA A 98 11.12 -3.40 6.25
C ALA A 98 11.11 -4.04 4.84
N LEU A 99 12.27 -4.38 4.29
CA LEU A 99 12.39 -5.05 3.00
C LEU A 99 11.84 -6.48 3.02
N ALA A 100 12.11 -7.23 4.09
CA ALA A 100 11.55 -8.58 4.26
C ALA A 100 10.02 -8.53 4.32
N LEU A 101 9.48 -7.59 5.08
CA LEU A 101 8.03 -7.37 5.18
C LEU A 101 7.43 -6.96 3.83
N LEU A 102 8.07 -6.01 3.13
CA LEU A 102 7.61 -5.53 1.82
C LEU A 102 7.50 -6.68 0.81
N ARG A 103 8.53 -7.50 0.69
CA ARG A 103 8.56 -8.63 -0.25
C ARG A 103 7.49 -9.67 0.09
N ARG A 104 7.38 -10.04 1.36
CA ARG A 104 6.39 -11.01 1.81
C ARG A 104 4.97 -10.52 1.55
N ASN A 105 4.62 -9.37 2.07
CA ASN A 105 3.25 -8.88 2.04
C ASN A 105 2.79 -8.50 0.63
N SER A 106 3.68 -7.95 -0.22
CA SER A 106 3.34 -7.67 -1.63
C SER A 106 3.11 -8.95 -2.44
N SER A 107 3.89 -10.01 -2.18
CA SER A 107 3.70 -11.32 -2.82
C SER A 107 2.37 -11.96 -2.39
N GLU A 108 2.04 -11.92 -1.10
CA GLU A 108 0.77 -12.42 -0.57
C GLU A 108 -0.42 -11.61 -1.12
N ALA A 109 -0.30 -10.29 -1.20
CA ALA A 109 -1.30 -9.41 -1.80
C ALA A 109 -1.55 -9.74 -3.27
N ALA A 110 -0.48 -9.89 -4.05
CA ALA A 110 -0.58 -10.28 -5.47
C ALA A 110 -1.21 -11.66 -5.64
N ALA A 111 -0.84 -12.62 -4.79
CA ALA A 111 -1.45 -13.95 -4.79
C ALA A 111 -2.96 -13.91 -4.49
N ALA A 112 -3.37 -13.09 -3.53
CA ALA A 112 -4.78 -12.91 -3.19
C ALA A 112 -5.57 -12.24 -4.32
N VAL A 113 -5.00 -11.21 -4.96
CA VAL A 113 -5.64 -10.56 -6.12
C VAL A 113 -5.82 -11.55 -7.29
N ARG A 114 -4.85 -12.44 -7.55
CA ARG A 114 -4.96 -13.47 -8.59
C ARG A 114 -6.15 -14.40 -8.40
N GLN A 115 -6.64 -14.59 -7.18
CA GLN A 115 -7.80 -15.44 -6.89
C GLN A 115 -9.14 -14.73 -7.13
N MET A 116 -9.14 -13.41 -7.29
CA MET A 116 -10.38 -12.65 -7.54
C MET A 116 -10.91 -12.90 -8.96
N THR A 117 -12.22 -13.07 -9.07
CA THR A 117 -12.91 -13.19 -10.36
C THR A 117 -13.18 -11.79 -10.94
N ASP A 118 -13.44 -11.74 -12.26
CA ASP A 118 -13.83 -10.48 -12.91
C ASP A 118 -15.13 -9.92 -12.32
N GLU A 119 -16.08 -10.76 -11.93
CA GLU A 119 -17.30 -10.36 -11.23
C GLU A 119 -16.98 -9.69 -9.87
N GLN A 120 -16.10 -10.29 -9.08
CA GLN A 120 -15.65 -9.69 -7.82
C GLN A 120 -14.94 -8.36 -8.04
N LEU A 121 -14.10 -8.26 -9.08
CA LEU A 121 -13.41 -7.00 -9.42
C LEU A 121 -14.38 -5.89 -9.83
N ASP A 122 -15.49 -6.23 -10.48
CA ASP A 122 -16.53 -5.30 -10.93
C ASP A 122 -17.59 -5.00 -9.84
N THR A 123 -17.65 -5.82 -8.78
CA THR A 123 -18.61 -5.60 -7.69
C THR A 123 -18.26 -4.30 -6.95
N ALA A 124 -19.30 -3.47 -6.74
CA ALA A 124 -19.19 -2.19 -6.06
C ALA A 124 -19.97 -2.18 -4.75
N ALA A 125 -19.41 -1.51 -3.73
CA ALA A 125 -20.08 -1.27 -2.46
C ALA A 125 -19.63 0.08 -1.85
N PRO A 126 -20.40 0.66 -0.91
CA PRO A 126 -20.02 1.89 -0.22
C PRO A 126 -18.67 1.80 0.47
N PHE A 127 -17.84 2.83 0.30
CA PHE A 127 -16.49 2.89 0.85
C PHE A 127 -16.22 4.23 1.56
N GLY A 128 -15.90 4.19 2.83
CA GLY A 128 -15.76 5.40 3.67
C GLY A 128 -14.65 6.35 3.21
N LEU A 129 -13.52 5.83 2.67
CA LEU A 129 -12.46 6.69 2.12
C LEU A 129 -12.90 7.43 0.84
N SER A 130 -13.98 6.99 0.21
CA SER A 130 -14.65 7.65 -0.93
C SER A 130 -15.96 8.33 -0.52
N PHE A 131 -16.11 8.67 0.76
CA PHE A 131 -17.31 9.32 1.30
C PHE A 131 -18.60 8.54 1.02
N ASP A 132 -18.54 7.21 1.22
CA ASP A 132 -19.62 6.25 0.94
C ASP A 132 -20.08 6.16 -0.52
N ALA A 133 -19.33 6.74 -1.44
CA ALA A 133 -19.54 6.44 -2.85
C ALA A 133 -19.31 4.93 -3.10
N PRO A 134 -20.17 4.27 -3.89
CA PRO A 134 -19.96 2.90 -4.27
C PRO A 134 -18.77 2.80 -5.23
N VAL A 135 -17.70 2.13 -4.80
CA VAL A 135 -16.50 1.90 -5.60
C VAL A 135 -16.32 0.42 -5.87
N THR A 136 -15.70 0.06 -6.99
CA THR A 136 -15.43 -1.34 -7.32
C THR A 136 -14.24 -1.88 -6.53
N ALA A 137 -14.18 -3.19 -6.33
CA ALA A 137 -13.00 -3.82 -5.74
C ALA A 137 -11.74 -3.55 -6.56
N GLN A 138 -11.83 -3.52 -7.89
CA GLN A 138 -10.70 -3.14 -8.75
C GLN A 138 -10.20 -1.72 -8.43
N PHE A 139 -11.10 -0.75 -8.27
CA PHE A 139 -10.71 0.62 -7.89
C PHE A 139 -9.93 0.62 -6.57
N VAL A 140 -10.41 -0.11 -5.55
CA VAL A 140 -9.72 -0.20 -4.24
C VAL A 140 -8.32 -0.79 -4.40
N ILE A 141 -8.15 -1.84 -5.21
CA ILE A 141 -6.83 -2.42 -5.49
C ILE A 141 -5.92 -1.39 -6.18
N GLU A 142 -6.42 -0.68 -7.20
CA GLU A 142 -5.62 0.26 -7.98
C GLU A 142 -5.26 1.52 -7.19
N ASP A 143 -6.21 2.09 -6.45
CA ASP A 143 -5.99 3.33 -5.70
C ASP A 143 -5.21 3.13 -4.39
N HIS A 144 -5.24 1.94 -3.82
CA HIS A 144 -4.55 1.61 -2.59
C HIS A 144 -3.36 0.66 -2.84
N ALA A 145 -3.56 -0.63 -2.92
CA ALA A 145 -2.48 -1.62 -2.94
C ALA A 145 -1.48 -1.44 -4.09
N LEU A 146 -1.95 -1.09 -5.28
CA LEU A 146 -1.08 -0.87 -6.43
C LEU A 146 -0.37 0.49 -6.35
N ARG A 147 -1.12 1.57 -6.18
CA ARG A 147 -0.60 2.93 -6.21
C ARG A 147 0.37 3.22 -5.07
N HIS A 148 0.22 2.58 -3.92
CA HIS A 148 0.94 2.89 -2.67
C HIS A 148 2.46 2.86 -2.86
N SER A 149 3.02 1.76 -3.37
CA SER A 149 4.46 1.65 -3.61
C SER A 149 4.98 2.68 -4.60
N TRP A 150 4.26 2.92 -5.69
CA TRP A 150 4.63 3.89 -6.71
C TRP A 150 4.62 5.31 -6.19
N HIS A 151 3.55 5.67 -5.46
CA HIS A 151 3.36 7.00 -4.90
C HIS A 151 4.47 7.36 -3.90
N HIS A 152 4.71 6.48 -2.93
CA HIS A 152 5.73 6.73 -1.92
C HIS A 152 7.15 6.67 -2.49
N LEU A 153 7.43 5.78 -3.44
CA LEU A 153 8.73 5.77 -4.14
C LEU A 153 9.00 7.10 -4.85
N ALA A 154 8.00 7.66 -5.54
CA ALA A 154 8.15 8.95 -6.21
C ALA A 154 8.50 10.07 -5.21
N ARG A 155 7.82 10.14 -4.06
CA ARG A 155 8.06 11.14 -3.01
C ARG A 155 9.42 10.97 -2.34
N ILE A 156 9.84 9.74 -2.11
CA ILE A 156 11.18 9.44 -1.56
C ILE A 156 12.26 9.92 -2.55
N LYS A 157 12.11 9.60 -3.83
CA LYS A 157 13.05 10.06 -4.88
C LYS A 157 13.12 11.58 -4.97
N GLU A 158 11.99 12.26 -4.97
CA GLU A 158 11.92 13.72 -4.97
C GLU A 158 12.68 14.31 -3.78
N THR A 159 12.48 13.77 -2.59
CA THR A 159 13.15 14.23 -1.37
C THR A 159 14.67 14.00 -1.39
N LEU A 160 15.10 12.84 -1.91
CA LEU A 160 16.52 12.47 -1.93
C LEU A 160 17.26 13.04 -3.15
N GLY A 161 16.56 13.54 -4.17
CA GLY A 161 17.17 14.11 -5.38
C GLY A 161 17.87 13.09 -6.25
N LYS A 162 17.48 11.83 -6.21
CA LYS A 162 18.12 10.71 -6.93
C LYS A 162 17.16 9.56 -7.28
#